data_bd5f287645f3442d627dfb59257b1505
#
_entry.id   bd5f287645f3442d627dfb59257b1505
#
_cell.length_a   1.000
_cell.length_b   1.000
_cell.length_c   1.000
_cell.angle_alpha   90.00
_cell.angle_beta   90.00
_cell.angle_gamma   90.00
#
_symmetry.space_group_name_H-M   'P 1'
#
loop_
_entity.id
_entity.type
_entity.pdbx_description
1 polymer ?
#
loop_
_entity_poly.entity_id
_entity_poly.type
_entity_poly.pdbx_seq_one_letter_code
_entity_poly.pdbx_strand_id
1 'polypeptide(L)'
;ARADLERFRERFGLPLSDEDLDELRYFHPGEDSAEARYVQARRSALGGYVPARASEARPIALSQPELYVPFHADSGEREISTTMAFVRLLNKLMRDSQLGPRIVPVVADEARTFGMQDMFRQFGIYSPWGQQYTPQDSDQLAFYREDVKGQILEEGISEAGSMASWIAAGTAYSHSDEPMLPFYIFYSMFGFQRVADLIWNAADCQARGFLLGATAGRTTLSGEGLQHEDGQSHIYAATIPTCHAYDPAFGYEVAVIVEDGVRRMMAENHTGFYYITMYNENHQQPAMPVGAEEGIRRGLYLLRGSALEAAPRVQLLGSGSILRQVQEAAALLE
;
A
#
# COMPACT_ATOMS: atom_id res chain seq x y z
N ALA A 1 -21.49 35.19 14.59
CA ALA A 1 -22.34 36.39 14.77
C ALA A 1 -21.47 37.62 14.89
N ARG A 2 -22.07 38.82 14.74
CA ARG A 2 -21.37 40.13 14.82
C ARG A 2 -20.46 40.24 16.06
N ALA A 3 -21.00 39.91 17.24
CA ALA A 3 -20.25 39.90 18.49
C ALA A 3 -19.03 38.97 18.52
N ASP A 4 -19.03 37.91 17.70
CA ASP A 4 -17.88 37.01 17.61
C ASP A 4 -16.78 37.62 16.75
N LEU A 5 -17.14 38.37 15.69
CA LEU A 5 -16.18 39.14 14.86
C LEU A 5 -15.54 40.26 15.65
N GLU A 6 -16.31 40.99 16.49
CA GLU A 6 -15.80 42.03 17.39
C GLU A 6 -14.79 41.42 18.37
N ARG A 7 -15.13 40.33 19.04
CA ARG A 7 -14.20 39.64 19.96
C ARG A 7 -12.93 39.13 19.24
N PHE A 8 -13.07 38.66 18.00
CA PHE A 8 -11.93 38.21 17.20
C PHE A 8 -11.02 39.39 16.86
N ARG A 9 -11.59 40.50 16.34
CA ARG A 9 -10.87 41.76 16.09
C ARG A 9 -10.08 42.24 17.31
N GLU A 10 -10.75 42.32 18.45
CA GLU A 10 -10.14 42.77 19.70
C GLU A 10 -9.02 41.84 20.17
N ARG A 11 -9.26 40.51 20.14
CA ARG A 11 -8.28 39.52 20.56
C ARG A 11 -6.99 39.58 19.77
N PHE A 12 -7.09 39.85 18.47
CA PHE A 12 -5.92 39.88 17.56
C PHE A 12 -5.45 41.30 17.23
N GLY A 13 -6.06 42.33 17.82
CA GLY A 13 -5.67 43.71 17.61
C GLY A 13 -5.78 44.14 16.14
N LEU A 14 -6.79 43.64 15.41
CA LEU A 14 -6.93 43.94 14.00
C LEU A 14 -7.45 45.37 13.79
N PRO A 15 -6.83 46.17 12.91
CA PRO A 15 -7.21 47.55 12.62
C PRO A 15 -8.39 47.62 11.65
N LEU A 16 -9.50 46.97 12.01
CA LEU A 16 -10.75 46.97 11.25
C LEU A 16 -11.77 47.87 11.96
N SER A 17 -12.48 48.71 11.19
CA SER A 17 -13.61 49.48 11.66
C SER A 17 -14.86 48.62 11.86
N ASP A 18 -15.88 49.19 12.48
CA ASP A 18 -17.19 48.54 12.62
C ASP A 18 -17.83 48.32 11.25
N GLU A 19 -17.68 49.26 10.32
CA GLU A 19 -18.13 49.15 8.94
C GLU A 19 -17.44 47.99 8.20
N ASP A 20 -16.13 47.83 8.39
CA ASP A 20 -15.38 46.69 7.80
C ASP A 20 -15.90 45.36 8.29
N LEU A 21 -16.30 45.26 9.56
CA LEU A 21 -16.91 44.04 10.12
C LEU A 21 -18.31 43.79 9.57
N ASP A 22 -19.09 44.85 9.33
CA ASP A 22 -20.45 44.73 8.75
C ASP A 22 -20.40 44.31 7.31
N GLU A 23 -19.42 44.80 6.56
CA GLU A 23 -19.18 44.46 5.17
C GLU A 23 -18.36 43.19 4.98
N LEU A 24 -17.89 42.56 6.06
CA LEU A 24 -17.03 41.38 6.06
C LEU A 24 -15.76 41.56 5.20
N ARG A 25 -15.15 42.74 5.28
CA ARG A 25 -13.93 43.02 4.53
C ARG A 25 -12.76 42.17 5.01
N TYR A 26 -11.99 41.66 4.04
CA TYR A 26 -10.77 40.93 4.34
C TYR A 26 -9.69 41.86 4.88
N PHE A 27 -9.09 41.46 6.02
CA PHE A 27 -7.91 42.13 6.54
C PHE A 27 -6.66 41.64 5.80
N HIS A 28 -5.84 42.58 5.33
CA HIS A 28 -4.50 42.32 4.83
C HIS A 28 -3.49 43.17 5.62
N PRO A 29 -2.49 42.56 6.26
CA PRO A 29 -1.56 43.29 7.17
C PRO A 29 -0.60 44.22 6.44
N GLY A 30 -0.57 44.20 5.12
CA GLY A 30 0.41 44.93 4.30
C GLY A 30 1.66 44.08 4.02
N GLU A 31 2.25 44.30 2.85
CA GLU A 31 3.40 43.50 2.38
C GLU A 31 4.65 43.66 3.27
N ASP A 32 4.81 44.83 3.87
CA ASP A 32 5.94 45.13 4.73
C ASP A 32 5.70 44.84 6.22
N SER A 33 4.57 44.23 6.57
CA SER A 33 4.28 43.81 7.93
C SER A 33 5.22 42.70 8.43
N ALA A 34 5.32 42.53 9.74
CA ALA A 34 6.11 41.48 10.34
C ALA A 34 5.57 40.09 9.94
N GLU A 35 4.24 39.98 9.85
CA GLU A 35 3.53 38.77 9.46
C GLU A 35 3.81 38.40 8.00
N ALA A 36 3.72 39.39 7.09
CA ALA A 36 4.02 39.17 5.67
C ALA A 36 5.48 38.73 5.44
N ARG A 37 6.42 39.46 6.08
CA ARG A 37 7.85 39.12 6.03
C ARG A 37 8.10 37.70 6.57
N TYR A 38 7.45 37.30 7.66
CA TYR A 38 7.56 35.95 8.21
C TYR A 38 7.08 34.90 7.21
N VAL A 39 5.88 35.06 6.65
CA VAL A 39 5.32 34.15 5.65
C VAL A 39 6.22 34.04 4.42
N GLN A 40 6.69 35.19 3.90
CA GLN A 40 7.58 35.23 2.73
C GLN A 40 8.91 34.51 2.99
N ALA A 41 9.52 34.74 4.17
CA ALA A 41 10.76 34.09 4.54
C ALA A 41 10.58 32.57 4.66
N ARG A 42 9.47 32.12 5.27
CA ARG A 42 9.17 30.67 5.37
C ARG A 42 8.90 30.05 4.00
N ARG A 43 8.12 30.75 3.16
CA ARG A 43 7.84 30.29 1.79
C ARG A 43 9.09 30.21 0.91
N SER A 44 9.96 31.20 1.01
CA SER A 44 11.24 31.20 0.29
C SER A 44 12.14 30.04 0.71
N ALA A 45 12.19 29.75 2.02
CA ALA A 45 12.93 28.60 2.54
C ALA A 45 12.37 27.23 2.08
N LEU A 46 11.09 27.20 1.71
CA LEU A 46 10.41 26.00 1.16
C LEU A 46 10.40 25.96 -0.38
N GLY A 47 11.15 26.83 -1.05
CA GLY A 47 11.20 26.87 -2.51
C GLY A 47 10.18 27.80 -3.19
N GLY A 48 9.49 28.66 -2.45
CA GLY A 48 8.55 29.65 -2.97
C GLY A 48 7.08 29.42 -2.58
N TYR A 49 6.18 30.22 -3.16
CA TYR A 49 4.75 30.21 -2.81
C TYR A 49 4.01 28.95 -3.25
N VAL A 50 4.39 28.41 -4.39
CA VAL A 50 3.92 27.12 -4.86
C VAL A 50 5.10 26.17 -4.76
N PRO A 51 5.03 25.13 -3.93
CA PRO A 51 6.10 24.15 -3.86
C PRO A 51 6.38 23.62 -5.27
N ALA A 52 7.65 23.63 -5.68
CA ALA A 52 8.04 22.95 -6.91
C ALA A 52 7.74 21.47 -6.74
N ARG A 53 6.93 20.91 -7.64
CA ARG A 53 6.64 19.48 -7.68
C ARG A 53 7.40 18.86 -8.83
N ALA A 54 8.13 17.80 -8.55
CA ALA A 54 8.80 17.00 -9.56
C ALA A 54 7.88 15.87 -10.04
N SER A 55 7.91 15.59 -11.33
CA SER A 55 7.25 14.40 -11.90
C SER A 55 8.12 13.14 -11.81
N GLU A 56 9.41 13.33 -11.59
CA GLU A 56 10.40 12.27 -11.51
C GLU A 56 11.18 12.36 -10.20
N ALA A 57 11.51 11.22 -9.66
CA ALA A 57 12.43 11.09 -8.53
C ALA A 57 13.82 10.66 -9.03
N ARG A 58 14.84 10.88 -8.21
CA ARG A 58 16.13 10.26 -8.42
C ARG A 58 15.97 8.72 -8.39
N PRO A 59 16.35 8.00 -9.47
CA PRO A 59 16.25 6.55 -9.50
C PRO A 59 17.06 5.91 -8.36
N ILE A 60 16.51 4.86 -7.77
CA ILE A 60 17.19 4.10 -6.72
C ILE A 60 17.87 2.90 -7.34
N ALA A 61 19.13 2.68 -6.97
CA ALA A 61 19.82 1.45 -7.32
C ALA A 61 19.17 0.30 -6.55
N LEU A 62 18.50 -0.57 -7.28
CA LEU A 62 17.85 -1.73 -6.68
C LEU A 62 18.87 -2.83 -6.41
N SER A 63 18.63 -3.57 -5.33
CA SER A 63 19.36 -4.80 -5.05
C SER A 63 19.14 -5.83 -6.14
N GLN A 64 20.05 -6.79 -6.19
CA GLN A 64 20.10 -7.82 -7.23
C GLN A 64 18.80 -8.65 -7.26
N PRO A 65 18.41 -9.19 -8.42
CA PRO A 65 17.25 -10.07 -8.57
C PRO A 65 17.23 -11.28 -7.61
N GLU A 66 18.41 -11.67 -7.09
CA GLU A 66 18.59 -12.78 -6.15
C GLU A 66 17.78 -12.63 -4.86
N LEU A 67 17.31 -11.40 -4.56
CA LEU A 67 16.40 -11.17 -3.43
C LEU A 67 15.08 -11.93 -3.61
N TYR A 68 14.57 -12.02 -4.84
CA TYR A 68 13.28 -12.61 -5.19
C TYR A 68 13.36 -14.10 -5.52
N VAL A 69 14.49 -14.57 -6.03
CA VAL A 69 14.70 -15.97 -6.46
C VAL A 69 14.24 -17.03 -5.44
N PRO A 70 14.47 -16.89 -4.12
CA PRO A 70 13.98 -17.88 -3.15
C PRO A 70 12.48 -18.07 -3.12
N PHE A 71 11.70 -17.11 -3.62
CA PHE A 71 10.24 -17.19 -3.70
C PHE A 71 9.75 -17.89 -4.97
N HIS A 72 10.64 -18.20 -5.92
CA HIS A 72 10.31 -18.95 -7.14
C HIS A 72 10.34 -20.45 -6.94
N ALA A 73 10.94 -20.94 -5.85
CA ALA A 73 10.98 -22.36 -5.50
C ALA A 73 9.65 -22.83 -4.90
N ASP A 74 9.42 -24.13 -4.97
CA ASP A 74 8.31 -24.76 -4.25
C ASP A 74 8.49 -24.66 -2.72
N SER A 75 7.40 -24.88 -1.99
CA SER A 75 7.41 -24.88 -0.52
C SER A 75 7.72 -26.24 0.10
N GLY A 76 7.98 -27.27 -0.71
CA GLY A 76 8.10 -28.66 -0.27
C GLY A 76 6.81 -29.13 0.41
N GLU A 77 6.94 -29.75 1.56
CA GLU A 77 5.80 -30.20 2.37
C GLU A 77 5.11 -29.09 3.16
N ARG A 78 5.70 -27.88 3.18
CA ARG A 78 5.16 -26.77 3.95
C ARG A 78 4.02 -26.10 3.19
N GLU A 79 2.89 -25.97 3.87
CA GLU A 79 1.78 -25.16 3.40
C GLU A 79 1.94 -23.71 3.84
N ILE A 80 1.80 -22.79 2.90
CA ILE A 80 1.82 -21.34 3.14
C ILE A 80 0.75 -20.64 2.29
N SER A 81 0.24 -19.54 2.77
CA SER A 81 -0.68 -18.68 2.03
C SER A 81 0.07 -17.66 1.18
N THR A 82 -0.61 -17.05 0.20
CA THR A 82 -0.04 -15.91 -0.55
C THR A 82 0.21 -14.70 0.35
N THR A 83 -0.64 -14.46 1.37
CA THR A 83 -0.40 -13.44 2.40
C THR A 83 0.92 -13.70 3.13
N MET A 84 1.16 -14.94 3.56
CA MET A 84 2.42 -15.29 4.24
C MET A 84 3.64 -15.23 3.32
N ALA A 85 3.50 -15.59 2.04
CA ALA A 85 4.55 -15.41 1.04
C ALA A 85 4.91 -13.92 0.90
N PHE A 86 3.90 -13.05 0.80
CA PHE A 86 4.10 -11.60 0.76
C PHE A 86 4.79 -11.07 2.02
N VAL A 87 4.32 -11.43 3.22
CA VAL A 87 4.92 -10.95 4.49
C VAL A 87 6.40 -11.32 4.60
N ARG A 88 6.77 -12.54 4.17
CA ARG A 88 8.16 -12.96 4.10
C ARG A 88 8.97 -12.15 3.10
N LEU A 89 8.39 -11.86 1.93
CA LEU A 89 9.01 -11.01 0.92
C LEU A 89 9.21 -9.59 1.45
N LEU A 90 8.16 -8.97 2.03
CA LEU A 90 8.23 -7.64 2.62
C LEU A 90 9.30 -7.55 3.70
N ASN A 91 9.36 -8.53 4.59
CA ASN A 91 10.39 -8.61 5.64
C ASN A 91 11.80 -8.64 5.04
N LYS A 92 11.99 -9.34 3.92
CA LYS A 92 13.27 -9.41 3.22
C LYS A 92 13.60 -8.10 2.51
N LEU A 93 12.61 -7.45 1.87
CA LEU A 93 12.76 -6.14 1.23
C LEU A 93 13.14 -5.05 2.25
N MET A 94 12.50 -5.04 3.42
CA MET A 94 12.79 -4.07 4.48
C MET A 94 14.18 -4.20 5.08
N ARG A 95 14.87 -5.33 4.89
CA ARG A 95 16.26 -5.53 5.30
C ARG A 95 17.27 -5.11 4.23
N ASP A 96 16.79 -4.80 3.04
CA ASP A 96 17.65 -4.30 1.98
C ASP A 96 18.22 -2.92 2.35
N SER A 97 19.50 -2.71 2.10
CA SER A 97 20.19 -1.49 2.52
C SER A 97 19.78 -0.23 1.74
N GLN A 98 19.31 -0.38 0.51
CA GLN A 98 18.91 0.73 -0.35
C GLN A 98 17.40 0.95 -0.32
N LEU A 99 16.64 -0.13 -0.46
CA LEU A 99 15.19 -0.08 -0.54
C LEU A 99 14.55 -0.06 0.85
N GLY A 100 15.07 -0.82 1.81
CA GLY A 100 14.47 -1.02 3.13
C GLY A 100 14.12 0.26 3.88
N PRO A 101 15.01 1.27 3.96
CA PRO A 101 14.70 2.55 4.62
C PRO A 101 13.58 3.37 3.96
N ARG A 102 13.18 3.00 2.74
CA ARG A 102 12.15 3.70 1.93
C ARG A 102 10.80 3.00 1.96
N ILE A 103 10.74 1.77 2.46
CA ILE A 103 9.51 1.01 2.57
C ILE A 103 8.71 1.51 3.77
N VAL A 104 7.42 1.76 3.55
CA VAL A 104 6.47 2.20 4.58
C VAL A 104 5.31 1.21 4.63
N PRO A 105 5.36 0.19 5.51
CA PRO A 105 4.18 -0.63 5.74
C PRO A 105 3.11 0.18 6.46
N VAL A 106 1.89 0.15 5.94
CA VAL A 106 0.71 0.81 6.53
C VAL A 106 -0.31 -0.27 6.87
N VAL A 107 -0.80 -0.29 8.09
CA VAL A 107 -1.74 -1.28 8.61
C VAL A 107 -2.87 -0.60 9.34
N ALA A 108 -4.09 -1.12 9.19
CA ALA A 108 -5.26 -0.64 9.89
C ALA A 108 -5.54 -1.46 11.17
N ASP A 109 -4.58 -1.55 12.08
CA ASP A 109 -4.67 -2.25 13.39
C ASP A 109 -4.96 -3.77 13.31
N GLU A 110 -4.63 -4.39 12.17
CA GLU A 110 -4.94 -5.80 11.90
C GLU A 110 -3.69 -6.62 11.51
N ALA A 111 -2.51 -6.13 11.91
CA ALA A 111 -1.23 -6.72 11.53
C ALA A 111 -1.10 -8.21 11.91
N ARG A 112 -1.71 -8.64 13.01
CA ARG A 112 -1.70 -10.04 13.45
C ARG A 112 -2.46 -10.96 12.50
N THR A 113 -3.62 -10.51 12.00
CA THR A 113 -4.42 -11.26 11.02
C THR A 113 -3.65 -11.50 9.73
N PHE A 114 -2.77 -10.57 9.37
CA PHE A 114 -1.93 -10.67 8.19
C PHE A 114 -0.58 -11.37 8.45
N GLY A 115 -0.33 -11.82 9.69
CA GLY A 115 0.93 -12.51 10.06
C GLY A 115 2.15 -11.59 10.17
N MET A 116 1.93 -10.29 10.36
CA MET A 116 3.00 -9.27 10.42
C MET A 116 3.57 -9.04 11.82
N GLN A 117 3.05 -9.70 12.86
CA GLN A 117 3.44 -9.45 14.25
C GLN A 117 4.93 -9.61 14.53
N ASP A 118 5.62 -10.50 13.83
CA ASP A 118 7.07 -10.70 13.99
C ASP A 118 7.89 -9.51 13.48
N MET A 119 7.31 -8.68 12.63
CA MET A 119 7.94 -7.49 12.08
C MET A 119 8.04 -6.37 13.13
N PHE A 120 7.14 -6.34 14.13
CA PHE A 120 7.17 -5.32 15.20
C PHE A 120 8.47 -5.31 15.98
N ARG A 121 9.04 -6.49 16.25
CA ARG A 121 10.32 -6.60 16.94
C ARG A 121 11.48 -6.01 16.15
N GLN A 122 11.44 -6.16 14.83
CA GLN A 122 12.57 -5.79 13.96
C GLN A 122 12.50 -4.34 13.54
N PHE A 123 11.33 -3.86 13.16
CA PHE A 123 11.14 -2.56 12.51
C PHE A 123 10.42 -1.54 13.41
N GLY A 124 9.70 -2.01 14.44
CA GLY A 124 8.93 -1.16 15.33
C GLY A 124 7.71 -0.52 14.68
N ILE A 125 6.72 -0.21 15.51
CA ILE A 125 5.58 0.62 15.11
C ILE A 125 5.96 2.07 15.37
N TYR A 126 5.72 2.96 14.41
CA TYR A 126 6.02 4.37 14.58
C TYR A 126 5.11 5.01 15.62
N SER A 127 5.71 5.68 16.59
CA SER A 127 5.01 6.56 17.52
C SER A 127 5.88 7.76 17.83
N PRO A 128 5.37 9.01 17.68
CA PRO A 128 6.17 10.22 17.95
C PRO A 128 6.62 10.33 19.41
N TRP A 129 5.98 9.58 20.31
CA TRP A 129 6.26 9.58 21.74
C TRP A 129 6.99 8.32 22.20
N GLY A 130 7.18 7.34 21.31
CA GLY A 130 7.64 5.99 21.66
C GLY A 130 6.63 5.24 22.54
N GLN A 131 7.05 4.12 23.10
CA GLN A 131 6.21 3.27 23.96
C GLN A 131 5.88 3.96 25.30
N GLN A 132 4.62 4.34 25.50
CA GLN A 132 4.16 5.07 26.71
C GLN A 132 3.47 4.16 27.73
N TYR A 133 3.21 2.90 27.43
CA TYR A 133 2.49 1.95 28.27
C TYR A 133 3.05 0.54 28.10
N THR A 134 2.74 -0.33 29.06
CA THR A 134 2.98 -1.76 28.91
C THR A 134 1.72 -2.43 28.41
N PRO A 135 1.74 -3.16 27.27
CA PRO A 135 0.57 -3.90 26.80
C PRO A 135 0.05 -4.87 27.86
N GLN A 136 -1.25 -4.96 28.04
CA GLN A 136 -1.88 -5.82 29.07
C GLN A 136 -1.55 -7.31 28.88
N ASP A 137 -1.31 -7.70 27.62
CA ASP A 137 -1.02 -9.08 27.19
C ASP A 137 0.47 -9.31 26.86
N SER A 138 1.34 -8.43 27.37
CA SER A 138 2.80 -8.49 27.10
C SER A 138 3.45 -9.83 27.47
N ASP A 139 2.88 -10.55 28.43
CA ASP A 139 3.38 -11.84 28.92
C ASP A 139 2.83 -13.05 28.13
N GLN A 140 1.79 -12.83 27.31
CA GLN A 140 1.04 -13.91 26.66
C GLN A 140 1.09 -13.90 25.16
N LEU A 141 1.43 -12.76 24.54
CA LEU A 141 1.29 -12.54 23.11
C LEU A 141 2.59 -12.06 22.45
N ALA A 142 2.55 -11.99 21.14
CA ALA A 142 3.63 -11.51 20.31
C ALA A 142 4.11 -10.13 20.76
N PHE A 143 5.38 -9.92 20.63
CA PHE A 143 6.08 -8.69 20.95
C PHE A 143 5.42 -7.48 20.25
N TYR A 144 5.03 -6.46 21.05
CA TYR A 144 4.51 -5.18 20.58
C TYR A 144 5.47 -4.07 20.99
N ARG A 145 5.91 -3.27 20.05
CA ARG A 145 6.88 -2.21 20.30
C ARG A 145 6.55 -0.96 19.48
N GLU A 146 6.30 0.13 20.19
CA GLU A 146 6.25 1.47 19.61
C GLU A 146 7.61 2.17 19.77
N ASP A 147 8.06 2.87 18.74
CA ASP A 147 9.36 3.54 18.73
C ASP A 147 9.29 4.82 17.87
N VAL A 148 9.97 5.87 18.30
CA VAL A 148 10.10 7.12 17.50
C VAL A 148 10.81 6.89 16.16
N LYS A 149 11.54 5.79 16.02
CA LYS A 149 12.17 5.32 14.78
C LYS A 149 11.45 4.13 14.19
N GLY A 150 10.24 3.81 14.66
CA GLY A 150 9.43 2.75 14.10
C GLY A 150 9.13 3.01 12.63
N GLN A 151 9.07 1.95 11.85
CA GLN A 151 8.89 2.04 10.39
C GLN A 151 7.49 1.63 9.95
N ILE A 152 6.77 0.87 10.78
CA ILE A 152 5.41 0.43 10.49
C ILE A 152 4.42 1.50 10.97
N LEU A 153 3.55 1.97 10.09
CA LEU A 153 2.45 2.85 10.45
C LEU A 153 1.22 2.03 10.78
N GLU A 154 0.84 2.00 12.05
CA GLU A 154 -0.38 1.36 12.53
C GLU A 154 -1.41 2.46 12.83
N GLU A 155 -2.35 2.65 11.90
CA GLU A 155 -3.26 3.82 11.85
C GLU A 155 -4.56 3.59 12.64
N GLY A 156 -4.67 2.47 13.38
CA GLY A 156 -5.94 2.05 13.95
C GLY A 156 -6.94 1.58 12.88
N ILE A 157 -8.17 1.30 13.29
CA ILE A 157 -9.25 0.88 12.37
C ILE A 157 -9.76 2.10 11.61
N SER A 158 -8.95 2.60 10.70
CA SER A 158 -9.24 3.79 9.88
C SER A 158 -8.64 3.63 8.49
N GLU A 159 -9.41 3.10 7.55
CA GLU A 159 -8.98 2.95 6.16
C GLU A 159 -8.68 4.30 5.50
N ALA A 160 -9.43 5.34 5.86
CA ALA A 160 -9.20 6.69 5.33
C ALA A 160 -7.87 7.29 5.84
N GLY A 161 -7.54 7.13 7.12
CA GLY A 161 -6.26 7.54 7.70
C GLY A 161 -5.10 6.79 7.07
N SER A 162 -5.22 5.47 6.98
CA SER A 162 -4.22 4.60 6.34
C SER A 162 -3.98 5.00 4.88
N MET A 163 -5.06 5.27 4.12
CA MET A 163 -4.92 5.68 2.73
C MET A 163 -4.31 7.08 2.59
N ALA A 164 -4.61 8.00 3.49
CA ALA A 164 -3.98 9.32 3.51
C ALA A 164 -2.47 9.22 3.77
N SER A 165 -2.04 8.40 4.73
CA SER A 165 -0.63 8.13 5.01
C SER A 165 0.06 7.44 3.82
N TRP A 166 -0.63 6.52 3.15
CA TRP A 166 -0.14 5.86 1.94
C TRP A 166 0.07 6.87 0.81
N ILE A 167 -0.89 7.80 0.57
CA ILE A 167 -0.77 8.86 -0.44
C ILE A 167 0.41 9.78 -0.11
N ALA A 168 0.54 10.18 1.15
CA ALA A 168 1.63 11.06 1.58
C ALA A 168 3.00 10.43 1.32
N ALA A 169 3.18 9.15 1.65
CA ALA A 169 4.40 8.41 1.35
C ALA A 169 4.60 8.21 -0.16
N GLY A 170 3.55 7.78 -0.87
CA GLY A 170 3.61 7.50 -2.31
C GLY A 170 3.86 8.73 -3.20
N THR A 171 3.63 9.94 -2.67
CA THR A 171 3.89 11.22 -3.36
C THR A 171 5.12 11.97 -2.83
N ALA A 172 5.83 11.42 -1.84
CA ALA A 172 6.98 12.07 -1.22
C ALA A 172 8.08 12.45 -2.22
N TYR A 173 8.28 11.64 -3.26
CA TYR A 173 9.24 11.92 -4.33
C TYR A 173 9.00 13.27 -5.00
N SER A 174 7.74 13.68 -5.15
CA SER A 174 7.35 14.87 -5.90
C SER A 174 7.69 16.18 -5.19
N HIS A 175 7.70 16.19 -3.86
CA HIS A 175 7.91 17.42 -3.09
C HIS A 175 9.14 17.39 -2.15
N SER A 176 9.73 16.21 -1.92
CA SER A 176 10.88 16.04 -1.02
C SER A 176 12.11 15.46 -1.70
N ASP A 177 12.00 15.07 -2.98
CA ASP A 177 13.03 14.29 -3.72
C ASP A 177 13.44 12.99 -3.01
N GLU A 178 12.57 12.47 -2.14
CA GLU A 178 12.78 11.22 -1.42
C GLU A 178 11.69 10.21 -1.82
N PRO A 179 11.99 9.32 -2.77
CA PRO A 179 11.02 8.31 -3.18
C PRO A 179 10.82 7.30 -2.04
N MET A 180 9.58 7.24 -1.54
CA MET A 180 9.13 6.25 -0.58
C MET A 180 8.26 5.21 -1.28
N LEU A 181 8.19 4.02 -0.72
CA LEU A 181 7.41 2.91 -1.27
C LEU A 181 6.45 2.37 -0.20
N PRO A 182 5.25 2.88 -0.12
CA PRO A 182 4.27 2.40 0.84
C PRO A 182 3.62 1.09 0.39
N PHE A 183 3.38 0.21 1.36
CA PHE A 183 2.61 -1.02 1.25
C PHE A 183 1.45 -0.94 2.24
N TYR A 184 0.25 -0.71 1.76
CA TYR A 184 -0.94 -0.68 2.59
C TYR A 184 -1.69 -2.00 2.49
N ILE A 185 -1.74 -2.74 3.60
CA ILE A 185 -2.47 -3.99 3.70
C ILE A 185 -3.80 -3.78 4.44
N PHE A 186 -4.89 -4.27 3.86
CA PHE A 186 -6.24 -4.13 4.37
C PHE A 186 -7.08 -5.36 4.02
N TYR A 187 -8.22 -5.51 4.67
CA TYR A 187 -9.22 -6.48 4.23
C TYR A 187 -9.77 -6.05 2.86
N SER A 188 -9.66 -6.91 1.85
CA SER A 188 -9.98 -6.57 0.46
C SER A 188 -11.40 -6.03 0.30
N MET A 189 -12.36 -6.55 1.08
CA MET A 189 -13.75 -6.09 1.09
C MET A 189 -13.89 -4.64 1.56
N PHE A 190 -12.98 -4.12 2.37
CA PHE A 190 -13.09 -2.79 2.97
C PHE A 190 -12.21 -1.73 2.30
N GLY A 191 -11.36 -2.09 1.36
CA GLY A 191 -10.49 -1.17 0.65
C GLY A 191 -11.28 -0.24 -0.27
N PHE A 192 -11.49 -0.63 -1.50
CA PHE A 192 -12.20 0.21 -2.50
C PHE A 192 -13.60 0.64 -2.08
N GLN A 193 -14.35 -0.19 -1.34
CA GLN A 193 -15.68 0.16 -0.88
C GLN A 193 -15.70 1.32 0.12
N ARG A 194 -14.61 1.54 0.85
CA ARG A 194 -14.54 2.61 1.87
C ARG A 194 -13.70 3.81 1.43
N VAL A 195 -12.69 3.60 0.59
CA VAL A 195 -11.69 4.64 0.27
C VAL A 195 -11.45 4.81 -1.23
N ALA A 196 -12.41 4.43 -2.08
CA ALA A 196 -12.29 4.57 -3.52
C ALA A 196 -11.94 6.00 -3.96
N ASP A 197 -12.56 7.02 -3.36
CA ASP A 197 -12.28 8.42 -3.66
C ASP A 197 -10.83 8.80 -3.37
N LEU A 198 -10.27 8.29 -2.27
CA LEU A 198 -8.86 8.52 -1.93
C LEU A 198 -7.93 7.74 -2.87
N ILE A 199 -8.33 6.56 -3.35
CA ILE A 199 -7.55 5.81 -4.34
C ILE A 199 -7.56 6.55 -5.69
N TRP A 200 -8.69 7.14 -6.09
CA TRP A 200 -8.76 8.03 -7.25
C TRP A 200 -7.87 9.27 -7.08
N ASN A 201 -7.92 9.91 -5.91
CA ASN A 201 -7.03 11.02 -5.59
C ASN A 201 -5.54 10.60 -5.64
N ALA A 202 -5.22 9.40 -5.19
CA ALA A 202 -3.87 8.85 -5.30
C ALA A 202 -3.41 8.74 -6.76
N ALA A 203 -4.30 8.29 -7.65
CA ALA A 203 -4.04 8.23 -9.08
C ALA A 203 -3.79 9.62 -9.68
N ASP A 204 -4.62 10.60 -9.35
CA ASP A 204 -4.49 12.00 -9.79
C ASP A 204 -3.19 12.65 -9.28
N CYS A 205 -2.81 12.34 -8.05
CA CYS A 205 -1.56 12.79 -7.46
C CYS A 205 -0.32 12.01 -7.94
N GLN A 206 -0.49 11.01 -8.80
CA GLN A 206 0.58 10.14 -9.30
C GLN A 206 1.32 9.41 -8.17
N ALA A 207 0.60 9.00 -7.14
CA ALA A 207 1.17 8.23 -6.03
C ALA A 207 1.71 6.88 -6.52
N ARG A 208 2.78 6.41 -5.87
CA ARG A 208 3.46 5.13 -6.14
C ARG A 208 3.35 4.25 -4.91
N GLY A 209 3.19 2.96 -5.10
CA GLY A 209 3.13 2.01 -3.99
C GLY A 209 2.25 0.81 -4.26
N PHE A 210 1.98 0.04 -3.22
CA PHE A 210 1.20 -1.17 -3.27
C PHE A 210 -0.01 -1.09 -2.34
N LEU A 211 -1.17 -1.42 -2.87
CA LEU A 211 -2.39 -1.69 -2.13
C LEU A 211 -2.61 -3.20 -2.09
N LEU A 212 -2.81 -3.75 -0.93
CA LEU A 212 -2.82 -5.19 -0.71
C LEU A 212 -4.14 -5.60 -0.08
N GLY A 213 -5.03 -6.17 -0.90
CA GLY A 213 -6.31 -6.70 -0.46
C GLY A 213 -6.15 -8.09 0.12
N ALA A 214 -5.93 -8.20 1.42
CA ALA A 214 -5.79 -9.47 2.11
C ALA A 214 -7.14 -10.08 2.48
N THR A 215 -7.15 -11.39 2.78
CA THR A 215 -8.37 -12.18 3.01
C THR A 215 -9.38 -12.12 1.87
N ALA A 216 -8.88 -12.08 0.62
CA ALA A 216 -9.72 -11.90 -0.58
C ALA A 216 -10.45 -13.18 -1.04
N GLY A 217 -10.22 -14.32 -0.40
CA GLY A 217 -10.79 -15.60 -0.80
C GLY A 217 -12.27 -15.72 -0.49
N ARG A 218 -13.12 -15.68 -1.51
CA ARG A 218 -14.58 -15.83 -1.37
C ARG A 218 -15.01 -17.15 -0.72
N THR A 219 -14.42 -18.23 -1.19
CA THR A 219 -14.83 -19.61 -0.82
C THR A 219 -13.91 -20.21 0.23
N THR A 220 -12.82 -19.55 0.56
CA THR A 220 -11.78 -20.03 1.47
C THR A 220 -11.70 -19.24 2.76
N LEU A 221 -12.63 -18.30 2.97
CA LEU A 221 -12.80 -17.59 4.24
C LEU A 221 -13.43 -18.50 5.27
N SER A 222 -12.71 -18.76 6.36
CA SER A 222 -13.16 -19.59 7.45
C SER A 222 -13.31 -18.76 8.74
N GLY A 223 -14.54 -18.59 9.19
CA GLY A 223 -14.84 -17.90 10.45
C GLY A 223 -14.96 -16.38 10.38
N GLU A 224 -14.69 -15.75 9.25
CA GLU A 224 -14.70 -14.29 9.11
C GLU A 224 -16.07 -13.72 8.70
N GLY A 225 -16.95 -14.56 8.16
CA GLY A 225 -18.33 -14.21 7.79
C GLY A 225 -18.46 -13.47 6.46
N LEU A 226 -19.71 -13.28 6.01
CA LEU A 226 -20.06 -12.69 4.71
C LEU A 226 -19.50 -11.29 4.49
N GLN A 227 -19.32 -10.50 5.52
CA GLN A 227 -18.79 -9.13 5.40
C GLN A 227 -17.33 -9.08 4.90
N HIS A 228 -16.62 -10.19 4.90
CA HIS A 228 -15.24 -10.29 4.40
C HIS A 228 -15.15 -10.90 2.99
N GLU A 229 -16.25 -11.39 2.45
CA GLU A 229 -16.27 -11.99 1.12
C GLU A 229 -16.14 -10.92 0.04
N ASP A 230 -14.97 -10.84 -0.56
CA ASP A 230 -14.67 -9.93 -1.67
C ASP A 230 -14.88 -10.62 -3.02
N GLY A 231 -15.59 -9.96 -3.90
CA GLY A 231 -15.78 -10.44 -5.26
C GLY A 231 -15.74 -9.35 -6.31
N GLN A 232 -15.64 -8.13 -5.90
CA GLN A 232 -15.82 -6.97 -6.74
C GLN A 232 -14.67 -5.96 -6.68
N SER A 233 -13.69 -6.09 -5.79
CA SER A 233 -12.62 -5.10 -5.65
C SER A 233 -11.82 -4.90 -6.94
N HIS A 234 -11.59 -5.96 -7.71
CA HIS A 234 -10.95 -5.85 -9.03
C HIS A 234 -11.77 -5.07 -10.06
N ILE A 235 -13.10 -5.08 -9.96
CA ILE A 235 -13.96 -4.25 -10.84
C ILE A 235 -13.72 -2.77 -10.55
N TYR A 236 -13.62 -2.39 -9.27
CA TYR A 236 -13.27 -1.02 -8.88
C TYR A 236 -11.84 -0.67 -9.30
N ALA A 237 -10.88 -1.52 -9.07
CA ALA A 237 -9.49 -1.31 -9.48
C ALA A 237 -9.37 -1.08 -10.99
N ALA A 238 -10.10 -1.83 -11.81
CA ALA A 238 -10.11 -1.71 -13.27
C ALA A 238 -10.66 -0.37 -13.78
N THR A 239 -11.35 0.41 -12.94
CA THR A 239 -11.82 1.76 -13.33
C THR A 239 -10.72 2.81 -13.27
N ILE A 240 -9.58 2.51 -12.65
CA ILE A 240 -8.48 3.46 -12.42
C ILE A 240 -7.32 3.15 -13.38
N PRO A 241 -7.06 4.00 -14.40
CA PRO A 241 -6.12 3.68 -15.47
C PRO A 241 -4.67 3.43 -15.02
N THR A 242 -4.25 4.02 -13.90
CA THR A 242 -2.90 3.88 -13.36
C THR A 242 -2.77 2.77 -12.31
N CYS A 243 -3.85 2.05 -12.01
CA CYS A 243 -3.86 0.93 -11.09
C CYS A 243 -3.58 -0.39 -11.82
N HIS A 244 -2.46 -1.03 -11.50
CA HIS A 244 -2.12 -2.36 -12.00
C HIS A 244 -2.67 -3.41 -11.03
N ALA A 245 -3.80 -4.05 -11.40
CA ALA A 245 -4.51 -4.99 -10.53
C ALA A 245 -4.18 -6.45 -10.87
N TYR A 246 -3.86 -7.24 -9.83
CA TYR A 246 -3.48 -8.65 -9.93
C TYR A 246 -4.19 -9.51 -8.89
N ASP A 247 -4.55 -10.73 -9.31
CA ASP A 247 -5.16 -11.75 -8.46
C ASP A 247 -4.31 -13.04 -8.46
N PRO A 248 -3.12 -13.02 -7.82
CA PRO A 248 -2.19 -14.14 -7.83
C PRO A 248 -2.71 -15.33 -7.02
N ALA A 249 -2.50 -16.55 -7.51
CA ALA A 249 -2.80 -17.77 -6.81
C ALA A 249 -1.61 -18.31 -6.01
N PHE A 250 -0.38 -17.96 -6.42
CA PHE A 250 0.84 -18.54 -5.86
C PHE A 250 1.82 -17.46 -5.37
N GLY A 251 2.66 -17.85 -4.40
CA GLY A 251 3.66 -16.95 -3.81
C GLY A 251 4.71 -16.45 -4.81
N TYR A 252 5.08 -17.26 -5.82
CA TYR A 252 6.00 -16.81 -6.86
C TYR A 252 5.40 -15.71 -7.75
N GLU A 253 4.08 -15.76 -8.00
CA GLU A 253 3.40 -14.69 -8.75
C GLU A 253 3.47 -13.38 -7.97
N VAL A 254 3.19 -13.44 -6.65
CA VAL A 254 3.34 -12.26 -5.77
C VAL A 254 4.75 -11.70 -5.85
N ALA A 255 5.78 -12.56 -5.81
CA ALA A 255 7.17 -12.13 -5.86
C ALA A 255 7.51 -11.42 -7.19
N VAL A 256 7.11 -12.00 -8.33
CA VAL A 256 7.34 -11.41 -9.67
C VAL A 256 6.60 -10.08 -9.84
N ILE A 257 5.36 -9.98 -9.37
CA ILE A 257 4.56 -8.75 -9.46
C ILE A 257 5.17 -7.63 -8.59
N VAL A 258 5.58 -7.97 -7.36
CA VAL A 258 6.21 -7.00 -6.46
C VAL A 258 7.57 -6.56 -7.01
N GLU A 259 8.39 -7.49 -7.53
CA GLU A 259 9.66 -7.17 -8.19
C GLU A 259 9.47 -6.17 -9.34
N ASP A 260 8.52 -6.46 -10.24
CA ASP A 260 8.21 -5.58 -11.37
C ASP A 260 7.76 -4.20 -10.91
N GLY A 261 6.86 -4.12 -9.93
CA GLY A 261 6.38 -2.86 -9.39
C GLY A 261 7.47 -2.04 -8.72
N VAL A 262 8.31 -2.67 -7.91
CA VAL A 262 9.48 -2.03 -7.28
C VAL A 262 10.42 -1.47 -8.35
N ARG A 263 10.77 -2.27 -9.36
CA ARG A 263 11.65 -1.85 -10.46
C ARG A 263 11.05 -0.66 -11.22
N ARG A 264 9.82 -0.76 -11.63
CA ARG A 264 9.13 0.27 -12.43
C ARG A 264 8.99 1.59 -11.67
N MET A 265 8.55 1.54 -10.40
CA MET A 265 8.29 2.74 -9.61
C MET A 265 9.58 3.39 -9.08
N MET A 266 10.56 2.59 -8.62
CA MET A 266 11.73 3.11 -7.91
C MET A 266 12.95 3.33 -8.80
N ALA A 267 13.10 2.56 -9.89
CA ALA A 267 14.24 2.68 -10.81
C ALA A 267 13.87 3.35 -12.13
N GLU A 268 12.66 3.14 -12.64
CA GLU A 268 12.25 3.59 -13.98
C GLU A 268 11.29 4.79 -13.96
N ASN A 269 11.00 5.35 -12.80
CA ASN A 269 10.08 6.48 -12.63
C ASN A 269 8.66 6.26 -13.19
N HIS A 270 8.23 5.00 -13.27
CA HIS A 270 6.88 4.70 -13.74
C HIS A 270 5.82 5.30 -12.81
N THR A 271 4.86 6.00 -13.42
CA THR A 271 3.70 6.55 -12.73
C THR A 271 2.62 5.48 -12.65
N GLY A 272 2.17 5.19 -11.44
CA GLY A 272 1.13 4.21 -11.16
C GLY A 272 1.41 3.44 -9.88
N PHE A 273 0.44 2.64 -9.49
CA PHE A 273 0.49 1.82 -8.27
C PHE A 273 -0.12 0.44 -8.55
N TYR A 274 0.11 -0.48 -7.62
CA TYR A 274 -0.33 -1.87 -7.76
C TYR A 274 -1.43 -2.18 -6.76
N TYR A 275 -2.45 -2.93 -7.18
CA TYR A 275 -3.41 -3.58 -6.31
C TYR A 275 -3.28 -5.10 -6.45
N ILE A 276 -3.02 -5.79 -5.34
CA ILE A 276 -2.79 -7.24 -5.32
C ILE A 276 -3.73 -7.85 -4.28
N THR A 277 -4.59 -8.77 -4.70
CA THR A 277 -5.38 -9.58 -3.76
C THR A 277 -4.55 -10.73 -3.21
N MET A 278 -4.75 -11.06 -1.93
CA MET A 278 -4.01 -12.13 -1.25
C MET A 278 -4.95 -12.96 -0.38
N TYR A 279 -4.56 -14.19 -0.12
CA TYR A 279 -5.38 -15.20 0.55
C TYR A 279 -4.67 -15.74 1.78
N ASN A 280 -5.44 -16.05 2.84
CA ASN A 280 -4.92 -16.63 4.08
C ASN A 280 -4.97 -18.16 4.09
N GLU A 281 -5.65 -18.78 3.14
CA GLU A 281 -5.66 -20.25 3.02
C GLU A 281 -4.26 -20.77 2.73
N ASN A 282 -3.80 -21.71 3.55
CA ASN A 282 -2.52 -22.38 3.38
C ASN A 282 -2.63 -23.55 2.40
N HIS A 283 -1.68 -23.66 1.50
CA HIS A 283 -1.51 -24.79 0.60
C HIS A 283 -0.04 -24.94 0.19
N GLN A 284 0.31 -26.09 -0.35
CA GLN A 284 1.64 -26.28 -0.92
C GLN A 284 1.82 -25.37 -2.13
N GLN A 285 2.90 -24.63 -2.14
CA GLN A 285 3.23 -23.70 -3.23
C GLN A 285 4.07 -24.44 -4.27
N PRO A 286 3.67 -24.49 -5.54
CA PRO A 286 4.50 -25.07 -6.58
C PRO A 286 5.68 -24.17 -6.93
N ALA A 287 6.71 -24.75 -7.54
CA ALA A 287 7.76 -23.95 -8.17
C ALA A 287 7.21 -23.17 -9.37
N MET A 288 7.79 -22.01 -9.62
CA MET A 288 7.44 -21.21 -10.78
C MET A 288 7.80 -21.94 -12.08
N PRO A 289 6.88 -22.03 -13.05
CA PRO A 289 7.21 -22.59 -14.36
C PRO A 289 8.29 -21.76 -15.06
N VAL A 290 9.20 -22.44 -15.74
CA VAL A 290 10.29 -21.80 -16.49
C VAL A 290 9.72 -20.85 -17.54
N GLY A 291 10.15 -19.60 -17.52
CA GLY A 291 9.73 -18.57 -18.48
C GLY A 291 8.34 -17.97 -18.21
N ALA A 292 7.74 -18.22 -17.04
CA ALA A 292 6.43 -17.69 -16.68
C ALA A 292 6.45 -16.18 -16.32
N GLU A 293 7.61 -15.61 -16.01
CA GLU A 293 7.76 -14.26 -15.44
C GLU A 293 7.07 -13.19 -16.30
N GLU A 294 7.30 -13.21 -17.60
CA GLU A 294 6.70 -12.21 -18.50
C GLU A 294 5.18 -12.37 -18.58
N GLY A 295 4.68 -13.60 -18.61
CA GLY A 295 3.25 -13.87 -18.59
C GLY A 295 2.60 -13.44 -17.27
N ILE A 296 3.28 -13.65 -16.14
CA ILE A 296 2.82 -13.18 -14.83
C ILE A 296 2.72 -11.64 -14.83
N ARG A 297 3.74 -10.93 -15.31
CA ARG A 297 3.71 -9.46 -15.42
C ARG A 297 2.57 -8.94 -16.30
N ARG A 298 2.21 -9.72 -17.32
CA ARG A 298 1.06 -9.41 -18.21
C ARG A 298 -0.29 -9.87 -17.66
N GLY A 299 -0.31 -10.58 -16.53
CA GLY A 299 -1.52 -11.06 -15.87
C GLY A 299 -2.10 -12.37 -16.45
N LEU A 300 -1.40 -13.04 -17.37
CA LEU A 300 -1.81 -14.35 -17.91
C LEU A 300 -0.61 -15.13 -18.42
N TYR A 301 -0.48 -16.38 -17.99
CA TYR A 301 0.56 -17.31 -18.45
C TYR A 301 0.05 -18.75 -18.53
N LEU A 302 0.73 -19.57 -19.29
CA LEU A 302 0.43 -20.99 -19.37
C LEU A 302 1.01 -21.73 -18.15
N LEU A 303 0.14 -22.14 -17.23
CA LEU A 303 0.54 -22.91 -16.05
C LEU A 303 0.86 -24.37 -16.41
N ARG A 304 0.00 -25.01 -17.21
CA ARG A 304 0.13 -26.41 -17.64
C ARG A 304 -0.40 -26.57 -19.06
N GLY A 305 0.42 -27.17 -19.93
CA GLY A 305 -0.01 -27.58 -21.27
C GLY A 305 -0.70 -28.96 -21.27
N SER A 306 -1.50 -29.25 -22.31
CA SER A 306 -2.06 -30.58 -22.53
C SER A 306 -0.97 -31.55 -22.96
N ALA A 307 -0.96 -32.74 -22.39
CA ALA A 307 -0.10 -33.85 -22.82
C ALA A 307 -0.63 -34.56 -24.06
N LEU A 308 -1.90 -34.35 -24.47
CA LEU A 308 -2.56 -35.02 -25.57
C LEU A 308 -2.50 -34.19 -26.84
N GLU A 309 -1.90 -34.73 -27.92
CA GLU A 309 -1.76 -34.03 -29.20
C GLU A 309 -3.01 -34.10 -30.09
N ALA A 310 -3.80 -35.16 -29.98
CA ALA A 310 -4.87 -35.48 -30.92
C ALA A 310 -6.32 -35.41 -30.38
N ALA A 311 -6.51 -34.94 -29.14
CA ALA A 311 -7.83 -34.82 -28.53
C ALA A 311 -8.43 -33.44 -28.67
N PRO A 312 -9.74 -33.26 -28.52
CA PRO A 312 -10.35 -31.93 -28.37
C PRO A 312 -9.69 -31.17 -27.22
N ARG A 313 -9.31 -29.93 -27.46
CA ARG A 313 -8.64 -29.07 -26.45
C ARG A 313 -9.62 -28.09 -25.83
N VAL A 314 -9.59 -28.04 -24.53
CA VAL A 314 -10.30 -27.01 -23.73
C VAL A 314 -9.28 -26.19 -22.99
N GLN A 315 -9.41 -24.86 -23.02
CA GLN A 315 -8.62 -23.98 -22.19
C GLN A 315 -9.41 -23.64 -20.94
N LEU A 316 -8.79 -23.90 -19.78
CA LEU A 316 -9.32 -23.53 -18.48
C LEU A 316 -8.55 -22.34 -17.96
N LEU A 317 -9.27 -21.35 -17.47
CA LEU A 317 -8.70 -20.12 -16.90
C LEU A 317 -9.07 -20.04 -15.42
N GLY A 318 -8.14 -19.60 -14.60
CA GLY A 318 -8.37 -19.39 -13.17
C GLY A 318 -7.37 -18.42 -12.58
N SER A 319 -7.76 -17.76 -11.50
CA SER A 319 -6.91 -16.89 -10.72
C SER A 319 -7.22 -17.04 -9.23
N GLY A 320 -6.33 -16.56 -8.40
CA GLY A 320 -6.53 -16.50 -6.95
C GLY A 320 -6.92 -17.85 -6.34
N SER A 321 -7.83 -17.83 -5.39
CA SER A 321 -8.28 -19.02 -4.66
C SER A 321 -9.00 -20.06 -5.54
N ILE A 322 -9.57 -19.65 -6.67
CA ILE A 322 -10.33 -20.53 -7.58
C ILE A 322 -9.41 -21.36 -8.48
N LEU A 323 -8.16 -20.98 -8.67
CA LEU A 323 -7.24 -21.70 -9.54
C LEU A 323 -7.07 -23.17 -9.13
N ARG A 324 -7.13 -23.50 -7.83
CA ARG A 324 -7.04 -24.89 -7.35
C ARG A 324 -8.20 -25.75 -7.86
N GLN A 325 -9.43 -25.25 -7.81
CA GLN A 325 -10.60 -25.93 -8.36
C GLN A 325 -10.50 -26.10 -9.87
N VAL A 326 -9.91 -25.13 -10.56
CA VAL A 326 -9.63 -25.24 -12.00
C VAL A 326 -8.62 -26.35 -12.29
N GLN A 327 -7.59 -26.51 -11.47
CA GLN A 327 -6.62 -27.61 -11.60
C GLN A 327 -7.24 -28.98 -11.32
N GLU A 328 -8.13 -29.08 -10.31
CA GLU A 328 -8.89 -30.30 -10.03
C GLU A 328 -9.83 -30.66 -11.19
N ALA A 329 -10.54 -29.65 -11.74
CA ALA A 329 -11.38 -29.84 -12.91
C ALA A 329 -10.57 -30.33 -14.15
N ALA A 330 -9.38 -29.79 -14.35
CA ALA A 330 -8.48 -30.21 -15.41
C ALA A 330 -8.09 -31.69 -15.26
N ALA A 331 -7.78 -32.12 -14.03
CA ALA A 331 -7.45 -33.52 -13.74
C ALA A 331 -8.64 -34.48 -13.94
N LEU A 332 -9.88 -34.00 -13.77
CA LEU A 332 -11.08 -34.81 -14.05
C LEU A 332 -11.40 -34.93 -15.55
N LEU A 333 -10.90 -34.00 -16.37
CA LEU A 333 -11.10 -33.99 -17.81
C LEU A 333 -10.04 -34.79 -18.56
N GLU A 334 -8.90 -35.10 -17.95
CA GLU A 334 -7.83 -35.96 -18.46
C GLU A 334 -8.12 -37.44 -18.20
#